data_0cce61a5bf62efceb22ebaeeabbf81b9
#
_entry.id   0cce61a5bf62efceb22ebaeeabbf81b9
#
_cell.length_a   1.000
_cell.length_b   1.000
_cell.length_c   1.000
_cell.angle_alpha   90.00
_cell.angle_beta   90.00
_cell.angle_gamma   90.00
#
_symmetry.space_group_name_H-M   'P 1'
#
loop_
_entity.id
_entity.type
_entity.pdbx_description
1 polymer ?
#
loop_
_entity_poly.entity_id
_entity_poly.type
_entity_poly.pdbx_seq_one_letter_code
_entity_poly.pdbx_strand_id
1 'polypeptide(L)'
;MIIKEKIFLGSFGSFVKVVVDIEREIISAGCELHVDCAEELITDGSLYVNLWGANVYPKDKKIDFISLMNIRPADNNRSMDIENPVIKKRVEDIIKKLVF
;
A
#
# COMPACT_ATOMS: atom_id res chain seq x y z
N MET A 1 8.70 4.56 -5.57
CA MET A 1 8.23 4.93 -6.93
C MET A 1 6.72 5.07 -6.91
N ILE A 2 6.23 6.23 -7.29
CA ILE A 2 4.79 6.49 -7.31
C ILE A 2 4.18 5.94 -8.60
N ILE A 3 3.10 5.16 -8.45
CA ILE A 3 2.41 4.49 -9.54
C ILE A 3 1.00 5.05 -9.64
N LYS A 4 0.70 5.70 -10.78
CA LYS A 4 -0.61 6.29 -11.08
C LYS A 4 -1.31 5.58 -12.22
N GLU A 5 -0.57 4.75 -12.96
CA GLU A 5 -1.07 3.95 -14.07
C GLU A 5 -0.58 2.51 -13.90
N LYS A 6 -1.26 1.57 -14.54
CA LYS A 6 -0.95 0.14 -14.39
C LYS A 6 0.46 -0.20 -14.85
N ILE A 7 1.22 -0.87 -13.97
CA ILE A 7 2.54 -1.42 -14.30
C ILE A 7 2.67 -2.81 -13.68
N PHE A 8 3.63 -3.60 -14.17
CA PHE A 8 3.96 -4.90 -13.60
C PHE A 8 5.18 -4.76 -12.66
N LEU A 9 5.01 -5.17 -11.40
CA LEU A 9 6.06 -5.06 -10.40
C LEU A 9 7.02 -6.27 -10.33
N GLY A 10 6.87 -7.25 -11.22
CA GLY A 10 7.68 -8.46 -11.19
C GLY A 10 9.18 -8.22 -11.31
N SER A 11 9.59 -7.12 -11.94
CA SER A 11 11.00 -6.74 -12.05
C SER A 11 11.60 -6.24 -10.73
N PHE A 12 10.77 -5.89 -9.75
CA PHE A 12 11.20 -5.43 -8.42
C PHE A 12 11.51 -6.60 -7.49
N GLY A 13 11.22 -7.84 -7.90
CA GLY A 13 11.42 -9.04 -7.12
C GLY A 13 10.12 -9.80 -6.85
N SER A 14 10.21 -10.88 -6.06
CA SER A 14 9.07 -11.73 -5.73
C SER A 14 8.20 -11.15 -4.62
N PHE A 15 8.69 -10.17 -3.89
CA PHE A 15 8.03 -9.54 -2.74
C PHE A 15 8.32 -8.05 -2.79
N VAL A 16 7.27 -7.23 -2.83
CA VAL A 16 7.41 -5.78 -2.94
C VAL A 16 6.55 -5.09 -1.90
N LYS A 17 7.18 -4.22 -1.10
CA LYS A 17 6.44 -3.37 -0.15
C LYS A 17 5.77 -2.23 -0.90
N VAL A 18 4.50 -2.00 -0.59
CA VAL A 18 3.72 -0.92 -1.20
C VAL A 18 2.99 -0.12 -0.13
N VAL A 19 2.73 1.15 -0.42
CA VAL A 19 1.81 1.99 0.37
C VAL A 19 0.76 2.52 -0.59
N VAL A 20 -0.49 2.37 -0.18
CA VAL A 20 -1.65 2.75 -0.99
C VAL A 20 -2.30 3.99 -0.39
N ASP A 21 -2.55 5.01 -1.22
CA ASP A 21 -3.40 6.13 -0.87
C ASP A 21 -4.81 5.80 -1.34
N ILE A 22 -5.72 5.53 -0.39
CA ILE A 22 -7.07 5.09 -0.71
C ILE A 22 -7.95 6.21 -1.26
N GLU A 23 -7.59 7.47 -1.04
CA GLU A 23 -8.34 8.61 -1.54
C GLU A 23 -7.91 8.97 -2.97
N ARG A 24 -6.62 9.04 -3.21
CA ARG A 24 -6.08 9.39 -4.53
C ARG A 24 -5.98 8.19 -5.47
N GLU A 25 -6.15 6.97 -4.95
CA GLU A 25 -6.07 5.72 -5.71
C GLU A 25 -4.73 5.56 -6.44
N ILE A 26 -3.65 5.85 -5.72
CA ILE A 26 -2.28 5.69 -6.21
C ILE A 26 -1.47 4.88 -5.21
N ILE A 27 -0.30 4.39 -5.66
CA ILE A 27 0.57 3.53 -4.87
C ILE A 27 2.00 4.07 -4.93
N SER A 28 2.75 3.92 -3.83
CA SER A 28 4.21 3.99 -3.88
C SER A 28 4.77 2.60 -3.60
N ALA A 29 5.76 2.17 -4.37
CA ALA A 29 6.30 0.82 -4.30
C ALA A 29 7.84 0.81 -4.38
N GLY A 30 8.44 -0.30 -3.94
CA GLY A 30 9.87 -0.56 -4.11
C GLY A 30 10.76 0.06 -3.04
N CYS A 31 10.21 0.51 -1.93
CA CYS A 31 10.97 1.03 -0.79
C CYS A 31 11.41 -0.11 0.14
N GLU A 32 12.45 0.12 0.91
CA GLU A 32 12.91 -0.85 1.92
C GLU A 32 11.95 -0.93 3.10
N LEU A 33 11.41 0.22 3.52
CA LEU A 33 10.44 0.31 4.60
C LEU A 33 9.17 0.96 4.08
N HIS A 34 8.01 0.50 4.58
CA HIS A 34 6.73 1.11 4.20
C HIS A 34 6.72 2.62 4.49
N VAL A 35 7.35 3.06 5.59
CA VAL A 35 7.38 4.49 5.95
C VAL A 35 8.08 5.33 4.87
N ASP A 36 9.06 4.80 4.17
CA ASP A 36 9.74 5.52 3.10
C ASP A 36 8.79 5.75 1.91
N CYS A 37 7.98 4.76 1.58
CA CYS A 37 6.93 4.91 0.56
C CYS A 37 5.87 5.92 1.00
N ALA A 38 5.50 5.90 2.28
CA ALA A 38 4.55 6.87 2.82
C ALA A 38 5.08 8.30 2.69
N GLU A 39 6.34 8.52 3.04
CA GLU A 39 6.97 9.84 2.91
C GLU A 39 6.99 10.33 1.46
N GLU A 40 7.25 9.45 0.53
CA GLU A 40 7.22 9.79 -0.89
C GLU A 40 5.83 10.26 -1.31
N LEU A 41 4.78 9.56 -0.89
CA LEU A 41 3.40 9.95 -1.18
C LEU A 41 3.03 11.27 -0.51
N ILE A 42 3.43 11.48 0.74
CA ILE A 42 3.16 12.72 1.46
C ILE A 42 3.82 13.91 0.74
N THR A 43 5.06 13.74 0.30
CA THR A 43 5.76 14.76 -0.48
C THR A 43 5.02 15.06 -1.79
N ASP A 44 4.36 14.07 -2.37
CA ASP A 44 3.55 14.22 -3.59
C ASP A 44 2.14 14.78 -3.33
N GLY A 45 1.78 15.03 -2.08
CA GLY A 45 0.50 15.65 -1.72
C GLY A 45 -0.50 14.74 -1.00
N SER A 46 -0.12 13.52 -0.64
CA SER A 46 -1.01 12.62 0.11
C SER A 46 -1.10 13.01 1.58
N LEU A 47 -2.22 12.65 2.20
CA LEU A 47 -2.42 12.80 3.64
C LEU A 47 -2.18 11.45 4.31
N TYR A 48 -1.43 11.43 5.40
CA TYR A 48 -1.07 10.19 6.08
C TYR A 48 -2.30 9.35 6.48
N VAL A 49 -3.40 9.99 6.87
CA VAL A 49 -4.62 9.30 7.26
C VAL A 49 -5.18 8.38 6.16
N ASN A 50 -4.85 8.67 4.91
CA ASN A 50 -5.32 7.89 3.75
C ASN A 50 -4.34 6.80 3.31
N LEU A 51 -3.19 6.66 3.99
CA LEU A 51 -2.12 5.76 3.58
C LEU A 51 -2.14 4.46 4.37
N TRP A 52 -2.09 3.34 3.65
CA TRP A 52 -2.07 2.00 4.22
C TRP A 52 -0.98 1.17 3.57
N GLY A 53 -0.23 0.45 4.42
CA GLY A 53 0.85 -0.40 3.96
C GLY A 53 0.37 -1.81 3.62
N ALA A 54 0.99 -2.40 2.61
CA ALA A 54 0.75 -3.78 2.22
C ALA A 54 2.00 -4.34 1.54
N ASN A 55 1.98 -5.63 1.27
CA ASN A 55 3.05 -6.32 0.55
C ASN A 55 2.42 -7.08 -0.60
N VAL A 56 3.05 -7.03 -1.77
CA VAL A 56 2.53 -7.73 -2.94
C VAL A 56 3.53 -8.78 -3.42
N TYR A 57 3.00 -9.86 -3.94
CA TYR A 57 3.74 -10.95 -4.58
C TYR A 57 3.30 -10.95 -6.05
N PRO A 58 3.97 -10.16 -6.91
CA PRO A 58 3.45 -9.88 -8.26
C PRO A 58 3.21 -11.12 -9.13
N LYS A 59 4.11 -12.11 -9.03
CA LYS A 59 4.00 -13.31 -9.85
C LYS A 59 2.83 -14.21 -9.45
N ASP A 60 2.52 -14.23 -8.15
CA ASP A 60 1.43 -15.05 -7.61
C ASP A 60 0.12 -14.27 -7.48
N LYS A 61 0.15 -12.98 -7.75
CA LYS A 61 -0.99 -12.05 -7.59
C LYS A 61 -1.60 -12.14 -6.19
N LYS A 62 -0.73 -12.21 -5.18
CA LYS A 62 -1.13 -12.27 -3.78
C LYS A 62 -0.83 -10.94 -3.08
N ILE A 63 -1.65 -10.64 -2.08
CA ILE A 63 -1.51 -9.44 -1.25
C ILE A 63 -1.46 -9.87 0.21
N ASP A 64 -0.52 -9.29 0.95
CA ASP A 64 -0.39 -9.41 2.39
C ASP A 64 -0.58 -8.00 2.97
N PHE A 65 -1.54 -7.83 3.87
CA PHE A 65 -1.92 -6.51 4.39
C PHE A 65 -1.18 -6.15 5.68
N ILE A 66 0.02 -6.67 5.88
CA ILE A 66 0.78 -6.52 7.11
C ILE A 66 1.83 -5.42 7.00
N SER A 67 1.74 -4.42 7.87
CA SER A 67 2.73 -3.34 7.97
C SER A 67 2.66 -2.67 9.33
N LEU A 68 3.81 -2.32 9.89
CA LEU A 68 3.88 -1.56 11.15
C LEU A 68 3.15 -0.22 11.04
N MET A 69 3.16 0.42 9.87
CA MET A 69 2.48 1.70 9.69
C MET A 69 0.96 1.60 9.80
N ASN A 70 0.39 0.39 9.73
CA ASN A 70 -1.05 0.18 9.88
C ASN A 70 -1.50 0.23 11.33
N ILE A 71 -0.57 0.16 12.28
CA ILE A 71 -0.90 0.25 13.71
C ILE A 71 -1.24 1.71 14.03
N ARG A 72 -2.54 1.98 14.16
CA ARG A 72 -3.08 3.33 14.43
C ARG A 72 -4.26 3.24 15.38
N PRO A 73 -4.00 3.16 16.70
CA PRO A 73 -5.09 3.03 17.68
C PRO A 73 -6.10 4.17 17.60
N ALA A 74 -5.62 5.39 17.29
CA ALA A 74 -6.52 6.55 17.13
C ALA A 74 -7.49 6.40 15.97
N ASP A 75 -7.16 5.57 14.97
CA ASP A 75 -8.00 5.30 13.81
C ASP A 75 -8.66 3.91 13.91
N ASN A 76 -8.75 3.36 15.12
CA ASN A 76 -9.34 2.05 15.40
C ASN A 76 -8.65 0.87 14.70
N ASN A 77 -7.36 1.00 14.38
CA ASN A 77 -6.57 -0.09 13.82
C ASN A 77 -5.41 -0.41 14.77
N ARG A 78 -5.52 -1.51 15.51
CA ARG A 78 -4.60 -1.84 16.60
C ARG A 78 -3.60 -2.93 16.27
N SER A 79 -3.69 -3.54 15.10
CA SER A 79 -2.78 -4.56 14.62
C SER A 79 -2.03 -4.09 13.38
N MET A 80 -1.09 -4.90 12.91
CA MET A 80 -0.40 -4.64 11.65
C MET A 80 -1.28 -4.91 10.43
N ASP A 81 -2.36 -5.67 10.59
CA ASP A 81 -3.33 -5.92 9.53
C ASP A 81 -4.25 -4.71 9.36
N ILE A 82 -4.95 -4.64 8.25
CA ILE A 82 -6.00 -3.64 8.02
C ILE A 82 -7.31 -4.24 8.51
N GLU A 83 -7.79 -3.78 9.67
CA GLU A 83 -8.92 -4.40 10.36
C GLU A 83 -10.27 -4.01 9.78
N ASN A 84 -10.39 -2.79 9.26
CA ASN A 84 -11.64 -2.32 8.66
C ASN A 84 -11.82 -2.97 7.28
N PRO A 85 -12.88 -3.77 7.07
CA PRO A 85 -13.06 -4.50 5.81
C PRO A 85 -13.31 -3.59 4.62
N VAL A 86 -13.86 -2.40 4.82
CA VAL A 86 -14.08 -1.44 3.74
C VAL A 86 -12.75 -0.86 3.26
N ILE A 87 -11.88 -0.47 4.20
CA ILE A 87 -10.54 0.04 3.88
C ILE A 87 -9.72 -1.06 3.22
N LYS A 88 -9.74 -2.27 3.78
CA LYS A 88 -9.01 -3.41 3.24
C LYS A 88 -9.41 -3.70 1.80
N LYS A 89 -10.70 -3.67 1.51
CA LYS A 89 -11.21 -3.89 0.16
C LYS A 89 -10.76 -2.79 -0.80
N ARG A 90 -10.75 -1.54 -0.37
CA ARG A 90 -10.25 -0.43 -1.20
C ARG A 90 -8.77 -0.60 -1.52
N VAL A 91 -7.97 -0.97 -0.53
CA VAL A 91 -6.53 -1.23 -0.74
C VAL A 91 -6.34 -2.36 -1.74
N GLU A 92 -7.08 -3.46 -1.57
CA GLU A 92 -7.03 -4.59 -2.49
C GLU A 92 -7.38 -4.19 -3.91
N ASP A 93 -8.49 -3.46 -4.10
CA ASP A 93 -8.96 -3.05 -5.42
C ASP A 93 -7.95 -2.14 -6.13
N ILE A 94 -7.34 -1.21 -5.40
CA ILE A 94 -6.33 -0.31 -5.97
C ILE A 94 -5.08 -1.09 -6.37
N ILE A 95 -4.63 -2.02 -5.54
CA ILE A 95 -3.48 -2.87 -5.87
C ILE A 95 -3.77 -3.69 -7.13
N LYS A 96 -4.94 -4.32 -7.20
CA LYS A 96 -5.32 -5.13 -8.37
C LYS A 96 -5.39 -4.29 -9.63
N LYS A 97 -5.90 -3.07 -9.53
CA LYS A 97 -6.02 -2.15 -10.66
C LYS A 97 -4.66 -1.72 -11.20
N LEU A 98 -3.71 -1.42 -10.31
CA LEU A 98 -2.46 -0.77 -10.69
C LEU A 98 -1.28 -1.72 -10.88
N VAL A 99 -1.23 -2.85 -10.17
CA VAL A 99 -0.04 -3.72 -10.21
C VAL A 99 -0.34 -5.19 -10.47
N PHE A 100 -1.57 -5.54 -10.66
CA PHE A 100 -1.99 -6.88 -11.08
C PHE A 100 -2.67 -6.77 -12.46
#